data_99a6257d080e32eed9a5411baf761e54
#
_entry.id   99a6257d080e32eed9a5411baf761e54
#
_cell.length_a   1.000
_cell.length_b   1.000
_cell.length_c   1.000
_cell.angle_alpha   90.00
_cell.angle_beta   90.00
_cell.angle_gamma   90.00
#
_symmetry.space_group_name_H-M   'P 1'
#
loop_
_entity.id
_entity.type
_entity.pdbx_description
1 polymer ?
#
loop_
_entity_poly.entity_id
_entity_poly.type
_entity_poly.pdbx_seq_one_letter_code
_entity_poly.pdbx_strand_id
1 'polypeptide(L)'
;MVAALTVCATAQAGRVLTDSIESKVLGEWVKYNVYVPSGFEQNKEAHYPVVYLLHGFTDDYTAWRDKGQMQTVADELIETGEAVPMVVIMPNAGGPQTYETWNGYFNMPGWRYEDFFFQELMPQAEQKYHAGGAKGQRAVMGLSMGGGGSTVYGQRHTDLFASVYAMSAWLDDDGGQQREPGKDDKVYLVKQSVRQRSALDYVRQADEKRVEQLRSVKWFIDCGDDDFLFDLNVALHQLMRQKHIKSELRIRNGQHNWEYWHQAIRMALPFASRNFY
;
A
#
# COMPACT_ATOMS: atom_id res chain seq x y z
N MET A 1 -16.85 42.59 33.92
CA MET A 1 -15.90 41.83 33.11
C MET A 1 -16.33 40.35 33.10
N VAL A 2 -16.86 39.87 32.01
CA VAL A 2 -17.22 38.46 31.86
C VAL A 2 -16.02 37.78 31.19
N ALA A 3 -15.32 36.93 31.93
CA ALA A 3 -14.24 36.11 31.37
C ALA A 3 -14.85 35.03 30.48
N ALA A 4 -14.62 35.12 29.18
CA ALA A 4 -14.93 34.05 28.27
C ALA A 4 -13.94 32.88 28.50
N LEU A 5 -14.40 31.82 29.13
CA LEU A 5 -13.68 30.55 29.17
C LEU A 5 -13.68 29.96 27.75
N THR A 6 -12.55 30.09 27.06
CA THR A 6 -12.32 29.37 25.83
C THR A 6 -12.07 27.90 26.22
N VAL A 7 -13.08 27.07 26.07
CA VAL A 7 -12.92 25.62 26.17
C VAL A 7 -12.14 25.20 24.95
N CYS A 8 -10.83 24.98 25.12
CA CYS A 8 -10.02 24.30 24.12
C CYS A 8 -10.49 22.85 24.08
N ALA A 9 -11.39 22.50 23.16
CA ALA A 9 -11.71 21.11 22.88
C ALA A 9 -10.41 20.46 22.38
N THR A 10 -9.81 19.58 23.19
CA THR A 10 -8.71 18.74 22.71
C THR A 10 -9.26 17.92 21.57
N ALA A 11 -8.80 18.19 20.35
CA ALA A 11 -9.12 17.35 19.20
C ALA A 11 -8.74 15.90 19.56
N GLN A 12 -9.71 15.01 19.53
CA GLN A 12 -9.45 13.61 19.81
C GLN A 12 -8.59 13.06 18.65
N ALA A 13 -7.41 12.53 18.93
CA ALA A 13 -6.54 11.91 17.91
C ALA A 13 -7.26 10.77 17.19
N GLY A 14 -6.85 10.50 15.96
CA GLY A 14 -7.20 9.27 15.29
C GLY A 14 -6.70 8.05 16.05
N ARG A 15 -7.09 6.86 15.64
CA ARG A 15 -6.66 5.63 16.32
C ARG A 15 -6.46 4.48 15.36
N VAL A 16 -5.54 3.58 15.72
CA VAL A 16 -5.35 2.31 15.03
C VAL A 16 -6.07 1.21 15.80
N LEU A 17 -6.94 0.49 15.10
CA LEU A 17 -7.66 -0.67 15.58
C LEU A 17 -7.08 -1.92 14.92
N THR A 18 -7.07 -3.06 15.64
CA THR A 18 -6.79 -4.37 15.04
C THR A 18 -8.11 -5.09 14.81
N ASP A 19 -8.28 -5.61 13.61
CA ASP A 19 -9.46 -6.33 13.19
C ASP A 19 -9.09 -7.60 12.43
N SER A 20 -10.06 -8.43 12.08
CA SER A 20 -9.85 -9.67 11.35
C SER A 20 -11.01 -10.04 10.46
N ILE A 21 -10.73 -10.78 9.40
CA ILE A 21 -11.70 -11.33 8.46
C ILE A 21 -11.53 -12.84 8.43
N GLU A 22 -12.65 -13.58 8.56
CA GLU A 22 -12.69 -15.00 8.24
C GLU A 22 -12.69 -15.17 6.73
N SER A 23 -11.53 -15.53 6.19
CA SER A 23 -11.36 -15.68 4.75
C SER A 23 -11.78 -17.06 4.28
N LYS A 24 -12.72 -17.13 3.36
CA LYS A 24 -13.08 -18.35 2.63
C LYS A 24 -12.05 -18.68 1.55
N VAL A 25 -11.43 -17.67 0.97
CA VAL A 25 -10.42 -17.80 -0.08
C VAL A 25 -9.14 -18.42 0.47
N LEU A 26 -8.70 -17.98 1.68
CA LEU A 26 -7.48 -18.45 2.32
C LEU A 26 -7.73 -19.60 3.31
N GLY A 27 -8.99 -19.78 3.76
CA GLY A 27 -9.35 -20.80 4.72
C GLY A 27 -8.92 -20.52 6.17
N GLU A 28 -8.65 -19.26 6.50
CA GLU A 28 -8.17 -18.85 7.82
C GLU A 28 -8.64 -17.44 8.22
N TRP A 29 -8.45 -17.09 9.49
CA TRP A 29 -8.65 -15.73 9.96
C TRP A 29 -7.44 -14.86 9.62
N VAL A 30 -7.67 -13.78 8.88
CA VAL A 30 -6.63 -12.82 8.47
C VAL A 30 -6.79 -11.53 9.26
N LYS A 31 -5.77 -11.18 10.04
CA LYS A 31 -5.73 -9.92 10.79
C LYS A 31 -5.31 -8.76 9.88
N TYR A 32 -5.79 -7.58 10.22
CA TYR A 32 -5.33 -6.32 9.64
C TYR A 32 -5.43 -5.19 10.68
N ASN A 33 -4.64 -4.16 10.53
CA ASN A 33 -4.85 -2.92 11.25
C ASN A 33 -5.62 -1.92 10.39
N VAL A 34 -6.41 -1.07 11.05
CA VAL A 34 -7.09 0.04 10.42
C VAL A 34 -6.89 1.31 11.24
N TYR A 35 -6.43 2.36 10.58
CA TYR A 35 -6.48 3.71 11.14
C TYR A 35 -7.79 4.36 10.76
N VAL A 36 -8.46 4.92 11.75
CA VAL A 36 -9.65 5.76 11.60
C VAL A 36 -9.34 7.17 12.09
N PRO A 37 -9.74 8.23 11.37
CA PRO A 37 -9.41 9.61 11.72
C PRO A 37 -10.17 10.08 12.96
N SER A 38 -9.73 11.21 13.51
CA SER A 38 -10.46 11.91 14.58
C SER A 38 -11.91 12.13 14.20
N GLY A 39 -12.82 11.94 15.17
CA GLY A 39 -14.26 12.14 14.95
C GLY A 39 -14.98 10.99 14.20
N PHE A 40 -14.30 9.90 13.86
CA PHE A 40 -14.87 8.78 13.12
C PHE A 40 -16.15 8.21 13.77
N GLU A 41 -16.14 7.97 15.08
CA GLU A 41 -17.30 7.39 15.79
C GLU A 41 -18.48 8.37 15.95
N GLN A 42 -18.19 9.65 15.94
CA GLN A 42 -19.20 10.72 16.08
C GLN A 42 -19.88 11.03 14.75
N ASN A 43 -19.23 10.75 13.64
CA ASN A 43 -19.73 11.07 12.30
C ASN A 43 -20.02 9.80 11.49
N LYS A 44 -21.06 9.07 11.90
CA LYS A 44 -21.45 7.81 11.27
C LYS A 44 -21.97 7.95 9.84
N GLU A 45 -22.38 9.15 9.44
CA GLU A 45 -22.81 9.46 8.08
C GLU A 45 -21.65 9.83 7.15
N ALA A 46 -20.45 10.07 7.70
CA ALA A 46 -19.29 10.38 6.89
C ALA A 46 -18.84 9.16 6.11
N HIS A 47 -18.46 9.41 4.86
CA HIS A 47 -17.80 8.44 4.01
C HIS A 47 -16.38 8.92 3.72
N TYR A 48 -15.40 8.07 3.98
CA TYR A 48 -13.99 8.46 3.92
C TYR A 48 -13.30 7.87 2.68
N PRO A 49 -12.35 8.58 2.07
CA PRO A 49 -11.43 7.94 1.16
C PRO A 49 -10.58 6.90 1.91
N VAL A 50 -10.12 5.88 1.20
CA VAL A 50 -9.34 4.77 1.77
C VAL A 50 -7.97 4.64 1.13
N VAL A 51 -6.99 4.39 1.97
CA VAL A 51 -5.63 4.01 1.58
C VAL A 51 -5.39 2.56 2.01
N TYR A 52 -4.98 1.71 1.07
CA TYR A 52 -4.43 0.39 1.37
C TYR A 52 -2.92 0.51 1.47
N LEU A 53 -2.37 0.27 2.68
CA LEU A 53 -0.96 0.49 3.01
C LEU A 53 -0.26 -0.84 3.27
N LEU A 54 0.49 -1.32 2.29
CA LEU A 54 1.06 -2.66 2.23
C LEU A 54 2.45 -2.72 2.88
N HIS A 55 2.70 -3.75 3.69
CA HIS A 55 3.98 -3.96 4.41
C HIS A 55 5.02 -4.70 3.56
N GLY A 56 6.26 -4.80 4.06
CA GLY A 56 7.39 -5.51 3.43
C GLY A 56 7.39 -7.02 3.69
N PHE A 57 8.32 -7.72 3.04
CA PHE A 57 8.40 -9.19 3.03
C PHE A 57 8.59 -9.82 4.41
N THR A 58 9.35 -9.16 5.29
CA THR A 58 9.64 -9.65 6.65
C THR A 58 8.73 -9.05 7.73
N ASP A 59 7.71 -8.32 7.32
CA ASP A 59 6.80 -7.61 8.20
C ASP A 59 5.40 -8.26 8.22
N ASP A 60 4.51 -7.68 9.00
CA ASP A 60 3.10 -8.02 9.09
C ASP A 60 2.21 -6.76 9.19
N TYR A 61 0.93 -6.93 9.46
CA TYR A 61 -0.05 -5.84 9.59
C TYR A 61 0.28 -4.81 10.68
N THR A 62 1.19 -5.11 11.61
CA THR A 62 1.56 -4.21 12.72
C THR A 62 2.68 -3.24 12.34
N ALA A 63 3.45 -3.56 11.31
CA ALA A 63 4.69 -2.87 11.01
C ALA A 63 4.51 -1.36 10.73
N TRP A 64 3.50 -0.98 9.98
CA TRP A 64 3.22 0.43 9.72
C TRP A 64 2.79 1.19 10.98
N ARG A 65 2.07 0.53 11.90
CA ARG A 65 1.71 1.11 13.22
C ARG A 65 2.96 1.30 14.06
N ASP A 66 3.78 0.26 14.21
CA ASP A 66 4.84 0.20 15.23
C ASP A 66 6.15 0.84 14.74
N LYS A 67 6.58 0.51 13.53
CA LYS A 67 7.84 0.98 12.93
C LYS A 67 7.62 2.25 12.10
N GLY A 68 6.51 2.32 11.34
CA GLY A 68 6.16 3.46 10.50
C GLY A 68 5.55 4.63 11.24
N GLN A 69 5.10 4.42 12.50
CA GLN A 69 4.41 5.43 13.32
C GLN A 69 3.23 6.09 12.57
N MET A 70 2.54 5.29 11.76
CA MET A 70 1.57 5.76 10.77
C MET A 70 0.45 6.60 11.41
N GLN A 71 -0.03 6.23 12.62
CA GLN A 71 -1.05 7.00 13.32
C GLN A 71 -0.59 8.44 13.59
N THR A 72 0.58 8.62 14.21
CA THR A 72 1.13 9.94 14.51
C THR A 72 1.30 10.78 13.25
N VAL A 73 1.82 10.16 12.18
CA VAL A 73 2.01 10.85 10.90
C VAL A 73 0.67 11.24 10.28
N ALA A 74 -0.33 10.36 10.28
CA ALA A 74 -1.64 10.65 9.72
C ALA A 74 -2.35 11.75 10.51
N ASP A 75 -2.34 11.69 11.86
CA ASP A 75 -2.94 12.71 12.73
C ASP A 75 -2.33 14.08 12.46
N GLU A 76 -1.00 14.17 12.42
CA GLU A 76 -0.28 15.43 12.15
C GLU A 76 -0.65 16.02 10.78
N LEU A 77 -0.62 15.20 9.71
CA LEU A 77 -0.92 15.65 8.35
C LEU A 77 -2.39 16.07 8.18
N ILE A 78 -3.32 15.42 8.88
CA ILE A 78 -4.73 15.78 8.86
C ILE A 78 -4.96 17.07 9.67
N GLU A 79 -4.34 17.22 10.83
CA GLU A 79 -4.44 18.41 11.67
C GLU A 79 -3.87 19.65 10.98
N THR A 80 -2.74 19.52 10.28
CA THR A 80 -2.12 20.62 9.51
C THR A 80 -2.83 20.91 8.18
N GLY A 81 -3.79 20.07 7.76
CA GLY A 81 -4.50 20.22 6.50
C GLY A 81 -3.70 19.77 5.27
N GLU A 82 -2.57 19.09 5.46
CA GLU A 82 -1.78 18.53 4.37
C GLU A 82 -2.43 17.26 3.77
N ALA A 83 -3.28 16.59 4.56
CA ALA A 83 -4.08 15.46 4.11
C ALA A 83 -5.54 15.59 4.58
N VAL A 84 -6.47 15.11 3.78
CA VAL A 84 -7.89 14.99 4.20
C VAL A 84 -8.05 13.82 5.18
N PRO A 85 -9.05 13.87 6.08
CA PRO A 85 -9.41 12.71 6.88
C PRO A 85 -9.66 11.48 6.00
N MET A 86 -9.00 10.36 6.32
CA MET A 86 -9.06 9.13 5.54
C MET A 86 -8.98 7.90 6.44
N VAL A 87 -9.47 6.78 5.95
CA VAL A 87 -9.25 5.45 6.54
C VAL A 87 -7.99 4.85 5.92
N VAL A 88 -7.12 4.23 6.74
CA VAL A 88 -5.94 3.51 6.23
C VAL A 88 -6.02 2.05 6.65
N ILE A 89 -6.12 1.16 5.69
CA ILE A 89 -6.15 -0.29 5.89
C ILE A 89 -4.73 -0.84 5.72
N MET A 90 -4.23 -1.51 6.75
CA MET A 90 -2.90 -2.14 6.78
C MET A 90 -3.08 -3.67 6.86
N PRO A 91 -3.19 -4.35 5.72
CA PRO A 91 -3.49 -5.77 5.67
C PRO A 91 -2.25 -6.63 6.00
N ASN A 92 -2.47 -7.90 6.29
CA ASN A 92 -1.42 -8.88 6.50
C ASN A 92 -1.30 -9.84 5.32
N ALA A 93 -0.23 -9.72 4.54
CA ALA A 93 0.08 -10.65 3.47
C ALA A 93 1.08 -11.75 3.88
N GLY A 94 1.72 -11.61 5.05
CA GLY A 94 2.71 -12.56 5.54
C GLY A 94 2.12 -13.85 6.13
N GLY A 95 0.80 -13.85 6.40
CA GLY A 95 0.15 -14.95 7.12
C GLY A 95 0.34 -14.84 8.64
N PRO A 96 -0.14 -15.82 9.42
CA PRO A 96 -0.14 -15.76 10.89
C PRO A 96 1.25 -15.83 11.52
N GLN A 97 2.24 -16.38 10.82
CA GLN A 97 3.62 -16.54 11.28
C GLN A 97 4.59 -16.16 10.16
N THR A 98 4.87 -14.87 10.02
CA THR A 98 5.56 -14.27 8.88
C THR A 98 6.87 -14.99 8.49
N TYR A 99 7.74 -15.28 9.48
CA TYR A 99 9.04 -15.94 9.21
C TYR A 99 8.95 -17.44 8.94
N GLU A 100 7.82 -18.07 9.23
CA GLU A 100 7.59 -19.48 8.95
C GLU A 100 6.81 -19.69 7.66
N THR A 101 5.89 -18.77 7.36
CA THR A 101 4.97 -18.90 6.23
C THR A 101 5.49 -18.29 4.94
N TRP A 102 6.24 -17.18 5.00
CA TRP A 102 6.82 -16.49 3.84
C TRP A 102 5.82 -16.31 2.69
N ASN A 103 4.76 -15.60 2.94
CA ASN A 103 3.72 -15.32 1.95
C ASN A 103 3.86 -13.91 1.36
N GLY A 104 3.10 -13.62 0.30
CA GLY A 104 3.13 -12.35 -0.41
C GLY A 104 1.77 -11.91 -0.92
N TYR A 105 1.76 -10.81 -1.67
CA TYR A 105 0.53 -10.14 -2.14
C TYR A 105 -0.11 -10.78 -3.37
N PHE A 106 0.54 -11.73 -4.03
CA PHE A 106 0.03 -12.37 -5.24
C PHE A 106 -0.51 -13.77 -4.97
N ASN A 107 -1.31 -14.27 -5.91
CA ASN A 107 -1.77 -15.65 -5.85
C ASN A 107 -0.60 -16.61 -6.04
N MET A 108 -0.43 -17.51 -5.09
CA MET A 108 0.55 -18.59 -5.09
C MET A 108 -0.12 -19.91 -4.76
N PRO A 109 0.52 -21.07 -5.02
CA PRO A 109 0.02 -22.35 -4.53
C PRO A 109 -0.23 -22.36 -3.02
N GLY A 110 -1.47 -22.63 -2.62
CA GLY A 110 -1.89 -22.61 -1.21
C GLY A 110 -2.04 -21.22 -0.57
N TRP A 111 -1.86 -20.14 -1.31
CA TRP A 111 -2.01 -18.77 -0.82
C TRP A 111 -2.55 -17.86 -1.92
N ARG A 112 -3.87 -17.75 -2.03
CA ARG A 112 -4.57 -16.94 -3.05
C ARG A 112 -4.84 -15.52 -2.54
N TYR A 113 -3.79 -14.80 -2.16
CA TYR A 113 -3.93 -13.53 -1.46
C TYR A 113 -4.51 -12.41 -2.32
N GLU A 114 -4.14 -12.32 -3.61
CA GLU A 114 -4.71 -11.33 -4.53
C GLU A 114 -6.24 -11.49 -4.62
N ASP A 115 -6.73 -12.73 -4.69
CA ASP A 115 -8.17 -13.01 -4.67
C ASP A 115 -8.82 -12.62 -3.34
N PHE A 116 -8.20 -12.96 -2.21
CA PHE A 116 -8.65 -12.54 -0.89
C PHE A 116 -8.75 -11.02 -0.79
N PHE A 117 -7.71 -10.31 -1.24
CA PHE A 117 -7.65 -8.85 -1.15
C PHE A 117 -8.82 -8.19 -1.88
N PHE A 118 -9.10 -8.60 -3.13
CA PHE A 118 -10.13 -7.95 -3.94
C PHE A 118 -11.54 -8.49 -3.68
N GLN A 119 -11.70 -9.77 -3.35
CA GLN A 119 -13.01 -10.39 -3.20
C GLN A 119 -13.54 -10.32 -1.76
N GLU A 120 -12.68 -10.25 -0.76
CA GLU A 120 -13.07 -10.31 0.65
C GLU A 120 -12.61 -9.10 1.46
N LEU A 121 -11.31 -8.80 1.52
CA LEU A 121 -10.78 -7.73 2.36
C LEU A 121 -11.33 -6.35 1.95
N MET A 122 -11.14 -5.98 0.68
CA MET A 122 -11.54 -4.66 0.20
C MET A 122 -13.03 -4.39 0.43
N PRO A 123 -13.98 -5.21 -0.06
CA PRO A 123 -15.40 -4.92 0.12
C PRO A 123 -15.85 -4.95 1.58
N GLN A 124 -15.35 -5.87 2.40
CA GLN A 124 -15.75 -5.98 3.80
C GLN A 124 -15.19 -4.83 4.65
N ALA A 125 -13.93 -4.45 4.46
CA ALA A 125 -13.31 -3.35 5.18
C ALA A 125 -13.96 -2.00 4.79
N GLU A 126 -14.19 -1.75 3.49
CA GLU A 126 -14.86 -0.54 3.03
C GLU A 126 -16.27 -0.40 3.61
N GLN A 127 -17.05 -1.48 3.60
CA GLN A 127 -18.37 -1.48 4.19
C GLN A 127 -18.34 -1.21 5.71
N LYS A 128 -17.43 -1.89 6.43
CA LYS A 128 -17.32 -1.78 7.89
C LYS A 128 -16.88 -0.40 8.34
N TYR A 129 -15.96 0.21 7.60
CA TYR A 129 -15.35 1.50 7.96
C TYR A 129 -15.89 2.67 7.15
N HIS A 130 -17.01 2.53 6.45
CA HIS A 130 -17.67 3.58 5.66
C HIS A 130 -16.66 4.32 4.76
N ALA A 131 -15.89 3.57 3.98
CA ALA A 131 -14.79 4.10 3.19
C ALA A 131 -14.79 3.56 1.75
N GLY A 132 -14.05 4.21 0.86
CA GLY A 132 -13.80 3.75 -0.50
C GLY A 132 -15.00 3.81 -1.43
N GLY A 133 -15.45 2.67 -1.96
CA GLY A 133 -16.62 2.56 -2.84
C GLY A 133 -16.40 2.94 -4.29
N ALA A 134 -15.56 3.90 -4.61
CA ALA A 134 -15.27 4.36 -5.96
C ALA A 134 -13.77 4.52 -6.21
N LYS A 135 -13.35 4.50 -7.49
CA LYS A 135 -11.96 4.70 -7.90
C LYS A 135 -11.37 5.97 -7.29
N GLY A 136 -12.08 7.09 -7.39
CA GLY A 136 -11.63 8.38 -6.87
C GLY A 136 -11.46 8.45 -5.36
N GLN A 137 -11.93 7.44 -4.64
CA GLN A 137 -11.85 7.34 -3.19
C GLN A 137 -10.85 6.28 -2.70
N ARG A 138 -10.05 5.70 -3.61
CA ARG A 138 -9.09 4.63 -3.28
C ARG A 138 -7.68 4.96 -3.71
N ALA A 139 -6.73 4.73 -2.81
CA ALA A 139 -5.29 4.71 -3.11
C ALA A 139 -4.68 3.41 -2.59
N VAL A 140 -3.66 2.91 -3.26
CA VAL A 140 -2.85 1.78 -2.79
C VAL A 140 -1.38 2.18 -2.75
N MET A 141 -0.71 1.88 -1.65
CA MET A 141 0.69 2.21 -1.44
C MET A 141 1.37 1.16 -0.57
N GLY A 142 2.69 1.14 -0.59
CA GLY A 142 3.43 0.19 0.22
C GLY A 142 4.93 0.28 0.03
N LEU A 143 5.65 -0.48 0.86
CA LEU A 143 7.10 -0.54 0.85
C LEU A 143 7.60 -1.93 0.40
N SER A 144 8.74 -1.99 -0.28
CA SER A 144 9.42 -3.23 -0.64
C SER A 144 8.51 -4.21 -1.38
N MET A 145 8.22 -5.39 -0.83
CA MET A 145 7.22 -6.32 -1.35
C MET A 145 5.84 -5.66 -1.49
N GLY A 146 5.42 -4.85 -0.51
CA GLY A 146 4.19 -4.06 -0.58
C GLY A 146 4.23 -2.94 -1.61
N GLY A 147 5.41 -2.38 -1.89
CA GLY A 147 5.63 -1.45 -3.00
C GLY A 147 5.41 -2.11 -4.35
N GLY A 148 5.93 -3.33 -4.53
CA GLY A 148 5.64 -4.17 -5.69
C GLY A 148 4.16 -4.55 -5.78
N GLY A 149 3.57 -4.98 -4.66
CA GLY A 149 2.15 -5.30 -4.57
C GLY A 149 1.25 -4.13 -4.97
N SER A 150 1.49 -2.95 -4.40
CA SER A 150 0.72 -1.74 -4.72
C SER A 150 0.87 -1.33 -6.20
N THR A 151 2.07 -1.46 -6.76
CA THR A 151 2.31 -1.17 -8.18
C THR A 151 1.52 -2.12 -9.08
N VAL A 152 1.61 -3.42 -8.82
CA VAL A 152 0.91 -4.44 -9.64
C VAL A 152 -0.61 -4.33 -9.48
N TYR A 153 -1.11 -4.07 -8.27
CA TYR A 153 -2.55 -3.85 -8.04
C TYR A 153 -3.05 -2.64 -8.83
N GLY A 154 -2.34 -1.51 -8.77
CA GLY A 154 -2.69 -0.34 -9.56
C GLY A 154 -2.60 -0.56 -11.08
N GLN A 155 -1.63 -1.37 -11.55
CA GLN A 155 -1.48 -1.70 -12.96
C GLN A 155 -2.61 -2.60 -13.49
N ARG A 156 -3.05 -3.57 -12.71
CA ARG A 156 -4.03 -4.57 -13.14
C ARG A 156 -5.48 -4.19 -12.85
N HIS A 157 -5.68 -3.26 -11.92
CA HIS A 157 -6.98 -2.77 -11.48
C HIS A 157 -7.03 -1.24 -11.58
N THR A 158 -6.74 -0.73 -12.77
CA THR A 158 -6.73 0.72 -13.05
C THR A 158 -8.09 1.39 -12.90
N ASP A 159 -9.15 0.61 -12.84
CA ASP A 159 -10.54 1.01 -12.58
C ASP A 159 -10.84 1.15 -11.07
N LEU A 160 -9.99 0.62 -10.19
CA LEU A 160 -10.24 0.60 -8.75
C LEU A 160 -9.48 1.69 -7.98
N PHE A 161 -8.32 2.13 -8.45
CA PHE A 161 -7.45 3.05 -7.70
C PHE A 161 -7.20 4.36 -8.45
N ALA A 162 -7.34 5.49 -7.73
CA ALA A 162 -6.98 6.81 -8.22
C ALA A 162 -5.46 7.00 -8.28
N SER A 163 -4.75 6.47 -7.28
CA SER A 163 -3.30 6.66 -7.15
C SER A 163 -2.56 5.48 -6.53
N VAL A 164 -1.29 5.39 -6.87
CA VAL A 164 -0.31 4.40 -6.37
C VAL A 164 0.93 5.12 -5.88
N TYR A 165 1.40 4.78 -4.67
CA TYR A 165 2.68 5.25 -4.16
C TYR A 165 3.57 4.06 -3.78
N ALA A 166 4.63 3.85 -4.54
CA ALA A 166 5.55 2.72 -4.41
C ALA A 166 6.84 3.17 -3.71
N MET A 167 7.14 2.61 -2.54
CA MET A 167 8.35 2.91 -1.76
C MET A 167 9.33 1.75 -1.87
N SER A 168 10.56 2.00 -2.34
CA SER A 168 11.58 0.94 -2.42
C SER A 168 11.04 -0.36 -3.00
N ALA A 169 10.29 -0.28 -4.10
CA ALA A 169 9.40 -1.33 -4.54
C ALA A 169 10.12 -2.55 -5.15
N TRP A 170 9.75 -3.75 -4.73
CA TRP A 170 10.20 -5.00 -5.33
C TRP A 170 9.34 -5.32 -6.57
N LEU A 171 9.78 -4.82 -7.72
CA LEU A 171 8.99 -4.74 -8.97
C LEU A 171 9.19 -5.92 -9.91
N ASP A 172 10.26 -6.67 -9.71
CA ASP A 172 10.63 -7.84 -10.49
C ASP A 172 11.58 -8.72 -9.67
N ASP A 173 11.69 -9.99 -10.05
CA ASP A 173 12.71 -10.91 -9.54
C ASP A 173 13.39 -11.58 -10.72
N ASP A 174 14.63 -11.22 -10.99
CA ASP A 174 15.43 -11.75 -12.10
C ASP A 174 15.94 -13.18 -11.86
N GLY A 175 15.60 -13.76 -10.71
CA GLY A 175 16.06 -15.09 -10.31
C GLY A 175 17.51 -15.13 -9.87
N GLY A 176 18.08 -13.95 -9.48
CA GLY A 176 19.45 -13.80 -9.01
C GLY A 176 19.85 -14.85 -7.98
N GLN A 177 20.93 -15.58 -8.27
CA GLN A 177 21.46 -16.76 -7.58
C GLN A 177 20.44 -17.90 -7.45
N GLN A 178 20.33 -18.66 -8.50
CA GLN A 178 19.59 -19.93 -8.57
C GLN A 178 20.15 -20.90 -7.52
N ARG A 179 19.55 -20.85 -6.33
CA ARG A 179 19.47 -22.02 -5.50
C ARG A 179 18.32 -22.83 -6.10
N GLU A 180 18.57 -24.06 -6.58
CA GLU A 180 17.50 -24.98 -6.92
C GLU A 180 16.66 -25.19 -5.66
N PRO A 181 15.48 -24.54 -5.50
CA PRO A 181 14.72 -24.67 -4.27
C PRO A 181 13.92 -25.96 -4.36
N GLY A 182 13.75 -26.62 -3.23
CA GLY A 182 12.73 -27.64 -3.09
C GLY A 182 11.37 -27.05 -3.52
N LYS A 183 10.49 -27.86 -4.11
CA LYS A 183 9.17 -27.42 -4.63
C LYS A 183 8.28 -26.75 -3.57
N ASP A 184 8.63 -26.88 -2.29
CA ASP A 184 7.90 -26.36 -1.12
C ASP A 184 8.61 -25.16 -0.44
N ASP A 185 9.65 -24.61 -1.06
CA ASP A 185 10.32 -23.43 -0.53
C ASP A 185 9.43 -22.18 -0.69
N LYS A 186 8.87 -21.70 0.41
CA LYS A 186 7.94 -20.56 0.44
C LYS A 186 8.60 -19.28 -0.10
N VAL A 187 9.86 -19.01 0.23
CA VAL A 187 10.61 -17.86 -0.30
C VAL A 187 10.69 -17.92 -1.82
N TYR A 188 10.96 -19.11 -2.36
CA TYR A 188 10.97 -19.33 -3.80
C TYR A 188 9.59 -19.06 -4.42
N LEU A 189 8.52 -19.53 -3.79
CA LEU A 189 7.16 -19.30 -4.31
C LEU A 189 6.82 -17.80 -4.33
N VAL A 190 7.22 -17.04 -3.29
CA VAL A 190 7.05 -15.58 -3.30
C VAL A 190 7.84 -14.93 -4.43
N LYS A 191 9.13 -15.27 -4.59
CA LYS A 191 9.97 -14.77 -5.70
C LYS A 191 9.38 -15.09 -7.07
N GLN A 192 8.93 -16.33 -7.25
CA GLN A 192 8.23 -16.76 -8.46
C GLN A 192 6.97 -15.94 -8.72
N SER A 193 6.18 -15.64 -7.68
CA SER A 193 4.98 -14.84 -7.82
C SER A 193 5.27 -13.41 -8.23
N VAL A 194 6.34 -12.80 -7.69
CA VAL A 194 6.83 -11.47 -8.11
C VAL A 194 7.27 -11.50 -9.57
N ARG A 195 8.07 -12.48 -9.97
CA ARG A 195 8.52 -12.62 -11.36
C ARG A 195 7.34 -12.79 -12.34
N GLN A 196 6.38 -13.65 -12.01
CA GLN A 196 5.18 -13.85 -12.84
C GLN A 196 4.29 -12.60 -12.92
N ARG A 197 4.41 -11.72 -11.96
CA ARG A 197 3.72 -10.43 -11.85
C ARG A 197 4.63 -9.24 -12.09
N SER A 198 5.76 -9.41 -12.79
CA SER A 198 6.72 -8.34 -13.06
C SER A 198 6.02 -7.03 -13.47
N ALA A 199 6.19 -6.01 -12.64
CA ALA A 199 5.64 -4.68 -12.90
C ALA A 199 6.34 -4.00 -14.09
N LEU A 200 7.61 -4.34 -14.32
CA LEU A 200 8.41 -3.82 -15.43
C LEU A 200 7.92 -4.41 -16.75
N ASP A 201 7.74 -5.73 -16.82
CA ASP A 201 7.26 -6.41 -18.01
C ASP A 201 5.83 -6.00 -18.38
N TYR A 202 5.01 -5.74 -17.37
CA TYR A 202 3.65 -5.24 -17.60
C TYR A 202 3.64 -3.92 -18.40
N VAL A 203 4.52 -2.99 -18.05
CA VAL A 203 4.65 -1.71 -18.79
C VAL A 203 5.36 -1.91 -20.12
N ARG A 204 6.45 -2.71 -20.14
CA ARG A 204 7.23 -2.97 -21.37
C ARG A 204 6.36 -3.53 -22.48
N GLN A 205 5.48 -4.47 -22.15
CA GLN A 205 4.59 -5.20 -23.08
C GLN A 205 3.24 -4.49 -23.27
N ALA A 206 3.02 -3.30 -22.66
CA ALA A 206 1.76 -2.60 -22.76
C ALA A 206 1.46 -2.14 -24.20
N ASP A 207 0.32 -2.55 -24.71
CA ASP A 207 -0.31 -2.01 -25.91
C ASP A 207 -0.97 -0.64 -25.62
N GLU A 208 -1.49 0.03 -26.65
CA GLU A 208 -2.11 1.34 -26.50
C GLU A 208 -3.27 1.38 -25.51
N LYS A 209 -4.12 0.35 -25.51
CA LYS A 209 -5.26 0.26 -24.59
C LYS A 209 -4.79 0.19 -23.13
N ARG A 210 -3.78 -0.64 -22.87
CA ARG A 210 -3.18 -0.75 -21.54
C ARG A 210 -2.45 0.51 -21.09
N VAL A 211 -1.75 1.17 -22.03
CA VAL A 211 -1.11 2.46 -21.78
C VAL A 211 -2.15 3.51 -21.36
N GLU A 212 -3.29 3.59 -22.06
CA GLU A 212 -4.36 4.51 -21.69
C GLU A 212 -4.97 4.22 -20.34
N GLN A 213 -5.17 2.93 -20.00
CA GLN A 213 -5.59 2.51 -18.67
C GLN A 213 -4.59 2.96 -17.58
N LEU A 214 -3.29 2.76 -17.82
CA LEU A 214 -2.23 3.17 -16.89
C LEU A 214 -2.16 4.69 -16.71
N ARG A 215 -2.45 5.47 -17.74
CA ARG A 215 -2.53 6.96 -17.68
C ARG A 215 -3.65 7.46 -16.78
N SER A 216 -4.68 6.65 -16.56
CA SER A 216 -5.82 7.01 -15.70
C SER A 216 -5.52 6.93 -14.20
N VAL A 217 -4.35 6.40 -13.81
CA VAL A 217 -3.87 6.29 -12.42
C VAL A 217 -2.73 7.27 -12.20
N LYS A 218 -2.63 7.83 -11.00
CA LYS A 218 -1.51 8.69 -10.58
C LYS A 218 -0.43 7.83 -9.93
N TRP A 219 0.79 7.96 -10.42
CA TRP A 219 1.92 7.11 -10.02
C TRP A 219 2.99 7.91 -9.33
N PHE A 220 3.43 7.46 -8.15
CA PHE A 220 4.61 7.97 -7.46
C PHE A 220 5.55 6.83 -7.09
N ILE A 221 6.82 6.97 -7.41
CA ILE A 221 7.89 6.03 -7.12
C ILE A 221 8.89 6.74 -6.22
N ASP A 222 9.20 6.16 -5.05
CA ASP A 222 10.09 6.76 -4.04
C ASP A 222 11.12 5.70 -3.59
N CYS A 223 12.42 5.96 -3.76
CA CYS A 223 13.47 5.00 -3.45
C CYS A 223 14.72 5.72 -2.92
N GLY A 224 15.41 5.08 -1.98
CA GLY A 224 16.72 5.54 -1.51
C GLY A 224 17.79 5.33 -2.58
N ASP A 225 18.81 6.20 -2.61
CA ASP A 225 19.93 6.08 -3.53
C ASP A 225 20.88 4.91 -3.19
N ASP A 226 20.91 4.48 -1.93
CA ASP A 226 21.65 3.31 -1.44
C ASP A 226 20.76 2.05 -1.27
N ASP A 227 19.54 2.05 -1.82
CA ASP A 227 18.61 0.93 -1.75
C ASP A 227 18.96 -0.13 -2.81
N PHE A 228 19.04 -1.40 -2.44
CA PHE A 228 19.37 -2.49 -3.38
C PHE A 228 18.28 -2.70 -4.47
N LEU A 229 17.09 -2.14 -4.32
CA LEU A 229 16.04 -2.13 -5.33
C LEU A 229 16.02 -0.84 -6.18
N PHE A 230 17.01 0.04 -6.01
CA PHE A 230 17.10 1.32 -6.70
C PHE A 230 16.92 1.19 -8.21
N ASP A 231 17.70 0.31 -8.86
CA ASP A 231 17.68 0.14 -10.30
C ASP A 231 16.30 -0.28 -10.84
N LEU A 232 15.58 -1.14 -10.11
CA LEU A 232 14.22 -1.56 -10.49
C LEU A 232 13.22 -0.39 -10.44
N ASN A 233 13.34 0.47 -9.43
CA ASN A 233 12.47 1.63 -9.25
C ASN A 233 12.73 2.70 -10.32
N VAL A 234 13.99 2.97 -10.64
CA VAL A 234 14.38 3.86 -11.74
C VAL A 234 13.92 3.30 -13.09
N ALA A 235 14.10 1.99 -13.31
CA ALA A 235 13.68 1.32 -14.54
C ALA A 235 12.17 1.43 -14.78
N LEU A 236 11.34 1.27 -13.74
CA LEU A 236 9.89 1.44 -13.87
C LEU A 236 9.54 2.86 -14.33
N HIS A 237 10.13 3.88 -13.70
CA HIS A 237 9.90 5.27 -14.11
C HIS A 237 10.34 5.52 -15.56
N GLN A 238 11.49 5.01 -15.97
CA GLN A 238 11.99 5.14 -17.35
C GLN A 238 11.05 4.48 -18.37
N LEU A 239 10.57 3.25 -18.06
CA LEU A 239 9.61 2.54 -18.91
C LEU A 239 8.28 3.30 -19.02
N MET A 240 7.75 3.83 -17.91
CA MET A 240 6.55 4.66 -17.93
C MET A 240 6.74 5.91 -18.80
N ARG A 241 7.88 6.60 -18.68
CA ARG A 241 8.20 7.76 -19.52
C ARG A 241 8.26 7.41 -21.00
N GLN A 242 8.90 6.30 -21.37
CA GLN A 242 8.99 5.81 -22.75
C GLN A 242 7.61 5.55 -23.35
N LYS A 243 6.65 5.10 -22.54
CA LYS A 243 5.25 4.86 -22.92
C LYS A 243 4.36 6.10 -22.75
N HIS A 244 4.93 7.28 -22.44
CA HIS A 244 4.18 8.51 -22.15
C HIS A 244 3.14 8.36 -21.04
N ILE A 245 3.43 7.51 -20.05
CA ILE A 245 2.67 7.39 -18.80
C ILE A 245 3.34 8.32 -17.78
N LYS A 246 2.58 9.30 -17.27
CA LYS A 246 3.11 10.25 -16.28
C LYS A 246 3.32 9.52 -14.94
N SER A 247 4.52 9.61 -14.40
CA SER A 247 4.86 9.17 -13.04
C SER A 247 5.79 10.18 -12.37
N GLU A 248 5.65 10.34 -11.07
CA GLU A 248 6.59 11.08 -10.24
C GLU A 248 7.68 10.14 -9.75
N LEU A 249 8.93 10.60 -9.73
CA LEU A 249 10.07 9.88 -9.16
C LEU A 249 10.74 10.75 -8.12
N ARG A 250 10.97 10.18 -6.94
CA ARG A 250 11.80 10.79 -5.91
C ARG A 250 12.93 9.85 -5.54
N ILE A 251 14.13 10.37 -5.58
CA ILE A 251 15.33 9.73 -5.04
C ILE A 251 15.82 10.62 -3.89
N ARG A 252 16.06 10.02 -2.74
CA ARG A 252 16.63 10.67 -1.55
C ARG A 252 17.77 9.83 -1.02
N ASN A 253 18.70 10.47 -0.31
CA ASN A 253 19.69 9.74 0.45
C ASN A 253 19.00 8.78 1.43
N GLY A 254 19.38 7.50 1.39
CA GLY A 254 18.84 6.48 2.28
C GLY A 254 18.88 5.07 1.71
N GLN A 255 18.57 4.12 2.58
CA GLN A 255 18.68 2.70 2.35
C GLN A 255 17.34 1.99 2.46
N HIS A 256 17.31 0.67 2.25
CA HIS A 256 16.15 -0.19 2.38
C HIS A 256 15.79 -0.45 3.85
N ASN A 257 15.26 0.56 4.54
CA ASN A 257 14.98 0.48 5.97
C ASN A 257 13.80 1.36 6.42
N TRP A 258 13.34 1.15 7.65
CA TRP A 258 12.22 1.87 8.24
C TRP A 258 12.48 3.36 8.48
N GLU A 259 13.73 3.80 8.63
CA GLU A 259 14.06 5.22 8.71
C GLU A 259 13.67 5.94 7.41
N TYR A 260 13.96 5.33 6.26
CA TYR A 260 13.55 5.85 4.96
C TYR A 260 12.03 5.87 4.82
N TRP A 261 11.35 4.75 5.12
CA TRP A 261 9.91 4.60 4.89
C TRP A 261 9.05 5.42 5.86
N HIS A 262 9.51 5.65 7.09
CA HIS A 262 8.86 6.59 8.02
C HIS A 262 8.83 8.02 7.46
N GLN A 263 9.84 8.45 6.72
CA GLN A 263 9.83 9.72 6.03
C GLN A 263 8.99 9.68 4.74
N ALA A 264 9.02 8.56 4.00
CA ALA A 264 8.28 8.41 2.77
C ALA A 264 6.75 8.48 2.98
N ILE A 265 6.23 7.92 4.09
CA ILE A 265 4.78 7.97 4.39
C ILE A 265 4.26 9.39 4.55
N ARG A 266 5.10 10.34 5.03
CA ARG A 266 4.78 11.78 5.14
C ARG A 266 4.54 12.45 3.78
N MET A 267 5.01 11.85 2.71
CA MET A 267 4.76 12.30 1.33
C MET A 267 3.63 11.50 0.68
N ALA A 268 3.52 10.22 1.04
CA ALA A 268 2.58 9.31 0.43
C ALA A 268 1.12 9.63 0.79
N LEU A 269 0.83 9.94 2.04
CA LEU A 269 -0.52 10.32 2.47
C LEU A 269 -1.01 11.63 1.82
N PRO A 270 -0.24 12.73 1.78
CA PRO A 270 -0.60 13.93 1.02
C PRO A 270 -0.73 13.68 -0.48
N PHE A 271 0.09 12.79 -1.06
CA PHE A 271 -0.06 12.43 -2.46
C PHE A 271 -1.40 11.73 -2.73
N ALA A 272 -1.79 10.74 -1.91
CA ALA A 272 -3.10 10.12 -2.02
C ALA A 272 -4.22 11.16 -1.84
N SER A 273 -4.12 11.99 -0.80
CA SER A 273 -5.10 13.03 -0.48
C SER A 273 -5.39 13.97 -1.66
N ARG A 274 -4.36 14.43 -2.36
CA ARG A 274 -4.50 15.32 -3.53
C ARG A 274 -5.13 14.64 -4.75
N ASN A 275 -5.16 13.32 -4.78
CA ASN A 275 -5.63 12.53 -5.90
C ASN A 275 -6.99 11.87 -5.64
N PHE A 276 -7.59 12.06 -4.48
CA PHE A 276 -8.99 11.72 -4.25
C PHE A 276 -9.92 12.74 -4.92
N TYR A 277 -11.06 12.28 -5.48
CA TYR A 277 -12.06 13.10 -6.17
C TYR A 277 -13.47 12.49 -6.13
#